data_46f545eab3410d549c312a4662b91797
#
_entry.id   46f545eab3410d549c312a4662b91797
#
_cell.length_a   1.000
_cell.length_b   1.000
_cell.length_c   1.000
_cell.angle_alpha   90.00
_cell.angle_beta   90.00
_cell.angle_gamma   90.00
#
_symmetry.space_group_name_H-M   'P 1'
#
loop_
_entity.id
_entity.type
_entity.pdbx_description
1 polymer ?
#
loop_
_entity_poly.entity_id
_entity_poly.type
_entity_poly.pdbx_seq_one_letter_code
_entity_poly.pdbx_strand_id
1 'polypeptide(L)'
;MKASRAKPKRAPAAKKAAAQKKKHKIFTPRRTRRKVAAKRASKRKPNAQAARKAAAIASLPGVVVGGRIGPRYAEILSRDALVFLAGLHRRFDGKRRDLLAARSERQKRFNAGELPDFPPETRHIRDNDSWRVAPIPADLTDRRVEITGPVDRKMIVNALNSGATHYMADFEDANSPTWANNIEGQINLKDRWQGQIDFTDPHTKKRYAIGPKPAVLIVRPRGWHLSEAHLTVDGEPISGALFDFGLFFFHNAKAQLAHGSGPYFYLPKLESRHEARLWNEVFLFAQDTLGIPKGSIRATVLIETLPAAFEMDEILWEMRDHIVGMNAGRWDYIFSFIKTFAKNSNYVLPDRSQVVMGEGFLGGYASLLVRTCHRRGAFAMGGMAAQIPIKNDSQANAAAFAKVRADKEREVRDGYDGTWVAHPDLVPVAKEVFDRLMPQPNQTDRVRLHVRVLRDDLLKIHKGTKTEAGVRLNIRVGVQYIDAWLRGRGAVPIYNLMEDAATAEISRAQIWQWIKYGAVLEGGVKVTAEFFQRALRQEMQVVKREVGAANYARGRFPEAIKLFRELSLSREFVPFLTIPAYELMLTGSFG
;
A
#
# COMPACT_ATOMS: atom_id res chain seq x y z
N MET A 1 -13.69 -17.11 69.62
CA MET A 1 -13.70 -16.04 70.65
C MET A 1 -13.82 -14.68 69.96
N LYS A 2 -14.85 -13.97 70.38
CA LYS A 2 -15.16 -12.53 70.24
C LYS A 2 -15.15 -11.85 68.88
N ALA A 3 -16.37 -11.61 68.47
CA ALA A 3 -16.84 -10.59 67.53
C ALA A 3 -16.57 -9.16 68.04
N SER A 4 -16.44 -8.22 67.12
CA SER A 4 -16.78 -6.83 67.40
C SER A 4 -17.41 -6.22 66.13
N ARG A 5 -18.70 -5.84 66.30
CA ARG A 5 -19.54 -5.04 65.41
C ARG A 5 -19.23 -3.56 65.61
N ALA A 6 -19.22 -2.78 64.57
CA ALA A 6 -19.59 -1.37 64.67
C ALA A 6 -20.36 -0.90 63.42
N LYS A 7 -21.47 -0.18 63.71
CA LYS A 7 -22.55 0.28 62.85
C LYS A 7 -22.24 1.66 62.19
N PRO A 8 -23.14 2.12 61.32
CA PRO A 8 -22.87 3.15 60.28
C PRO A 8 -23.17 4.59 60.72
N LYS A 9 -22.61 5.58 60.01
CA LYS A 9 -22.97 6.98 60.18
C LYS A 9 -23.62 7.56 58.89
N ARG A 10 -24.68 8.31 59.18
CA ARG A 10 -25.68 8.96 58.36
C ARG A 10 -25.14 10.05 57.43
N ALA A 11 -25.87 10.24 56.33
CA ALA A 11 -25.84 11.42 55.46
C ALA A 11 -26.48 12.68 56.12
N PRO A 12 -26.19 13.85 55.61
CA PRO A 12 -27.20 14.93 55.67
C PRO A 12 -27.53 15.51 54.29
N ALA A 13 -28.81 15.49 54.05
CA ALA A 13 -29.77 16.61 53.81
C ALA A 13 -29.55 17.54 52.62
N ALA A 14 -30.58 17.52 51.78
CA ALA A 14 -30.84 18.41 50.66
C ALA A 14 -31.08 19.85 51.08
N LYS A 15 -30.67 20.81 50.25
CA LYS A 15 -31.21 22.20 50.27
C LYS A 15 -31.87 22.51 48.92
N LYS A 16 -33.17 22.87 49.06
CA LYS A 16 -34.05 23.46 48.03
C LYS A 16 -33.51 24.85 47.64
N ALA A 17 -33.55 25.18 46.38
CA ALA A 17 -33.53 26.56 45.93
C ALA A 17 -34.52 26.77 44.79
N ALA A 18 -35.18 27.89 44.86
CA ALA A 18 -36.44 28.27 44.31
C ALA A 18 -36.46 28.55 42.79
N ALA A 19 -37.65 28.34 42.23
CA ALA A 19 -38.02 28.74 40.88
C ALA A 19 -38.22 30.25 40.76
N GLN A 20 -37.64 30.87 39.74
CA GLN A 20 -38.07 32.19 39.27
C GLN A 20 -38.61 32.09 37.84
N LYS A 21 -39.89 32.32 37.71
CA LYS A 21 -40.65 32.54 36.46
C LYS A 21 -40.19 33.85 35.83
N LYS A 22 -39.72 33.86 34.58
CA LYS A 22 -39.70 35.06 33.74
C LYS A 22 -40.51 34.86 32.48
N LYS A 23 -41.37 35.86 32.26
CA LYS A 23 -42.49 35.98 31.32
C LYS A 23 -42.02 35.94 29.85
N HIS A 24 -42.80 35.24 29.03
CA HIS A 24 -42.77 35.34 27.56
C HIS A 24 -43.16 36.77 27.11
N LYS A 25 -42.32 37.35 26.25
CA LYS A 25 -42.71 38.43 25.35
C LYS A 25 -42.66 37.89 23.93
N ILE A 26 -43.82 37.88 23.30
CA ILE A 26 -44.03 37.58 21.88
C ILE A 26 -43.44 38.74 21.07
N PHE A 27 -42.52 38.45 20.18
CA PHE A 27 -41.99 39.42 19.22
C PHE A 27 -42.43 39.02 17.80
N THR A 28 -43.27 39.85 17.20
CA THR A 28 -43.68 39.81 15.79
C THR A 28 -42.54 40.31 14.91
N PRO A 29 -42.23 39.71 13.78
CA PRO A 29 -41.11 40.16 12.94
C PRO A 29 -41.55 41.33 12.04
N ARG A 30 -40.92 42.48 12.22
CA ARG A 30 -40.95 43.61 11.27
C ARG A 30 -40.16 43.22 10.00
N ARG A 31 -40.82 43.20 8.84
CA ARG A 31 -40.20 43.12 7.50
C ARG A 31 -39.32 44.34 7.26
N THR A 32 -38.02 44.20 7.32
CA THR A 32 -37.06 45.15 6.72
C THR A 32 -36.55 44.57 5.41
N ARG A 33 -36.93 45.16 4.31
CA ARG A 33 -36.38 44.94 2.97
C ARG A 33 -34.91 45.37 2.98
N ARG A 34 -33.99 44.42 3.07
CA ARG A 34 -32.57 44.63 2.77
C ARG A 34 -32.36 44.38 1.28
N LYS A 35 -31.99 45.43 0.52
CA LYS A 35 -31.51 45.35 -0.85
C LYS A 35 -30.26 44.46 -0.87
N VAL A 36 -30.35 43.29 -1.49
CA VAL A 36 -29.21 42.45 -1.78
C VAL A 36 -28.50 43.07 -3.00
N ALA A 37 -27.39 43.74 -2.71
CA ALA A 37 -26.47 44.17 -3.76
C ALA A 37 -25.80 42.93 -4.35
N ALA A 38 -26.14 42.55 -5.57
CA ALA A 38 -25.45 41.51 -6.32
C ALA A 38 -23.99 41.93 -6.55
N LYS A 39 -23.07 41.41 -5.76
CA LYS A 39 -21.64 41.46 -6.07
C LYS A 39 -21.42 40.65 -7.34
N ARG A 40 -21.21 41.31 -8.45
CA ARG A 40 -20.65 40.73 -9.67
C ARG A 40 -19.37 39.98 -9.30
N ALA A 41 -19.39 38.67 -9.39
CA ALA A 41 -18.17 37.86 -9.38
C ALA A 41 -17.33 38.31 -10.60
N SER A 42 -16.25 39.01 -10.37
CA SER A 42 -15.26 39.30 -11.39
C SER A 42 -14.71 37.98 -11.90
N LYS A 43 -15.04 37.59 -13.09
CA LYS A 43 -14.36 36.51 -13.83
C LYS A 43 -12.90 36.92 -13.95
N ARG A 44 -12.03 36.44 -13.07
CA ARG A 44 -10.59 36.53 -13.28
C ARG A 44 -10.29 35.82 -14.58
N LYS A 45 -9.80 36.57 -15.56
CA LYS A 45 -9.27 36.02 -16.82
C LYS A 45 -8.16 35.02 -16.41
N PRO A 46 -8.13 33.81 -16.98
CA PRO A 46 -7.06 32.87 -16.70
C PRO A 46 -5.72 33.54 -17.06
N ASN A 47 -4.74 33.37 -16.20
CA ASN A 47 -3.40 33.93 -16.35
C ASN A 47 -2.86 33.45 -17.73
N ALA A 48 -2.55 34.37 -18.61
CA ALA A 48 -2.08 34.10 -19.96
C ALA A 48 -0.84 33.19 -19.99
N GLN A 49 -0.07 33.20 -18.91
CA GLN A 49 1.09 32.33 -18.76
C GLN A 49 0.67 30.87 -18.44
N ALA A 50 -0.41 30.65 -17.66
CA ALA A 50 -0.97 29.32 -17.42
C ALA A 50 -1.61 28.76 -18.70
N ALA A 51 -2.30 29.59 -19.47
CA ALA A 51 -2.86 29.20 -20.76
C ALA A 51 -1.76 28.87 -21.80
N ARG A 52 -0.65 29.64 -21.82
CA ARG A 52 0.51 29.35 -22.69
C ARG A 52 1.24 28.06 -22.26
N LYS A 53 1.36 27.76 -20.96
CA LYS A 53 1.93 26.50 -20.47
C LYS A 53 1.02 25.30 -20.77
N ALA A 54 -0.29 25.45 -20.64
CA ALA A 54 -1.25 24.42 -21.04
C ALA A 54 -1.22 24.15 -22.56
N ALA A 55 -1.08 25.21 -23.40
CA ALA A 55 -0.90 25.07 -24.83
C ALA A 55 0.42 24.41 -25.23
N ALA A 56 1.49 24.60 -24.44
CA ALA A 56 2.78 23.93 -24.65
C ALA A 56 2.71 22.41 -24.36
N ILE A 57 1.88 21.97 -23.42
CA ILE A 57 1.63 20.55 -23.12
C ILE A 57 0.89 19.88 -24.31
N ALA A 58 -0.02 20.59 -24.97
CA ALA A 58 -0.85 20.08 -26.07
C ALA A 58 -0.10 19.83 -27.39
N SER A 59 1.19 20.13 -27.49
CA SER A 59 1.93 20.12 -28.78
C SER A 59 3.03 19.04 -28.89
N LEU A 60 3.09 18.06 -27.98
CA LEU A 60 4.08 16.97 -28.10
C LEU A 60 3.50 15.85 -28.99
N PRO A 61 4.10 15.56 -30.16
CA PRO A 61 3.59 14.53 -31.06
C PRO A 61 3.41 13.18 -30.38
N GLY A 62 2.22 12.58 -30.54
CA GLY A 62 1.87 11.29 -29.98
C GLY A 62 1.59 11.28 -28.46
N VAL A 63 1.69 12.41 -27.76
CA VAL A 63 1.42 12.48 -26.31
C VAL A 63 0.18 13.31 -26.03
N VAL A 64 -0.80 12.72 -25.34
CA VAL A 64 -2.03 13.39 -24.94
C VAL A 64 -2.22 13.31 -23.44
N VAL A 65 -2.38 14.47 -22.80
CA VAL A 65 -2.77 14.59 -21.39
C VAL A 65 -4.28 14.79 -21.35
N GLY A 66 -5.02 13.73 -21.02
CA GLY A 66 -6.49 13.74 -20.92
C GLY A 66 -7.03 14.21 -19.57
N GLY A 67 -6.19 14.20 -18.54
CA GLY A 67 -6.58 14.62 -17.21
C GLY A 67 -6.72 16.14 -17.06
N ARG A 68 -7.62 16.59 -16.18
CA ARG A 68 -7.81 18.01 -15.89
C ARG A 68 -6.53 18.64 -15.34
N ILE A 69 -6.08 19.75 -15.93
CA ILE A 69 -4.91 20.48 -15.45
C ILE A 69 -5.30 21.39 -14.27
N GLY A 70 -4.84 20.99 -13.09
CA GLY A 70 -4.98 21.76 -11.85
C GLY A 70 -3.85 22.77 -11.63
N PRO A 71 -3.90 23.50 -10.51
CA PRO A 71 -2.82 24.41 -10.12
C PRO A 71 -1.49 23.66 -10.00
N ARG A 72 -0.41 24.23 -10.53
CA ARG A 72 0.95 23.68 -10.50
C ARG A 72 1.19 22.38 -11.28
N TYR A 73 0.15 21.75 -11.86
CA TYR A 73 0.32 20.49 -12.62
C TYR A 73 1.33 20.62 -13.78
N ALA A 74 1.38 21.80 -14.42
CA ALA A 74 2.36 22.09 -15.46
C ALA A 74 3.82 22.09 -14.96
N GLU A 75 4.05 22.16 -13.65
CA GLU A 75 5.39 22.02 -13.08
C GLU A 75 5.89 20.57 -13.10
N ILE A 76 4.96 19.64 -13.03
CA ILE A 76 5.23 18.19 -13.10
C ILE A 76 5.14 17.70 -14.55
N LEU A 77 4.09 18.10 -15.27
CA LEU A 77 3.85 17.75 -16.67
C LEU A 77 4.56 18.74 -17.61
N SER A 78 5.82 19.07 -17.31
CA SER A 78 6.64 19.90 -18.20
C SER A 78 6.89 19.17 -19.53
N ARG A 79 7.17 19.94 -20.60
CA ARG A 79 7.46 19.36 -21.91
C ARG A 79 8.56 18.29 -21.83
N ASP A 80 9.67 18.58 -21.12
CA ASP A 80 10.81 17.68 -21.03
C ASP A 80 10.49 16.42 -20.21
N ALA A 81 9.68 16.55 -19.14
CA ALA A 81 9.19 15.39 -18.40
C ALA A 81 8.29 14.50 -19.27
N LEU A 82 7.41 15.09 -20.09
CA LEU A 82 6.56 14.34 -21.02
C LEU A 82 7.36 13.68 -22.16
N VAL A 83 8.42 14.33 -22.66
CA VAL A 83 9.36 13.71 -23.61
C VAL A 83 10.05 12.50 -22.99
N PHE A 84 10.48 12.64 -21.73
CA PHE A 84 11.10 11.54 -20.98
C PHE A 84 10.13 10.36 -20.78
N LEU A 85 8.88 10.64 -20.35
CA LEU A 85 7.84 9.62 -20.21
C LEU A 85 7.51 8.91 -21.53
N ALA A 86 7.40 9.67 -22.62
CA ALA A 86 7.17 9.11 -23.94
C ALA A 86 8.34 8.21 -24.39
N GLY A 87 9.56 8.61 -24.08
CA GLY A 87 10.76 7.78 -24.31
C GLY A 87 10.71 6.46 -23.55
N LEU A 88 10.34 6.50 -22.26
CA LEU A 88 10.15 5.29 -21.44
C LEU A 88 9.05 4.39 -22.02
N HIS A 89 7.88 4.96 -22.36
CA HIS A 89 6.75 4.20 -22.91
C HIS A 89 7.15 3.51 -24.22
N ARG A 90 7.64 4.27 -25.20
CA ARG A 90 8.00 3.76 -26.53
C ARG A 90 9.04 2.64 -26.47
N ARG A 91 9.97 2.73 -25.53
CA ARG A 91 11.04 1.75 -25.39
C ARG A 91 10.62 0.47 -24.63
N PHE A 92 9.76 0.60 -23.61
CA PHE A 92 9.56 -0.48 -22.64
C PHE A 92 8.13 -1.03 -22.57
N ASP A 93 7.10 -0.30 -23.05
CA ASP A 93 5.72 -0.75 -22.89
C ASP A 93 5.42 -2.03 -23.67
N GLY A 94 6.02 -2.21 -24.84
CA GLY A 94 5.91 -3.47 -25.60
C GLY A 94 6.39 -4.67 -24.78
N LYS A 95 7.61 -4.59 -24.23
CA LYS A 95 8.18 -5.65 -23.36
C LYS A 95 7.29 -5.87 -22.11
N ARG A 96 6.79 -4.80 -21.50
CA ARG A 96 5.87 -4.91 -20.36
C ARG A 96 4.62 -5.71 -20.71
N ARG A 97 4.00 -5.41 -21.83
CA ARG A 97 2.80 -6.14 -22.30
C ARG A 97 3.09 -7.61 -22.56
N ASP A 98 4.23 -7.92 -23.16
CA ASP A 98 4.66 -9.31 -23.38
C ASP A 98 4.84 -10.05 -22.05
N LEU A 99 5.43 -9.42 -21.04
CA LEU A 99 5.58 -10.01 -19.70
C LEU A 99 4.25 -10.21 -18.98
N LEU A 100 3.30 -9.29 -19.13
CA LEU A 100 1.95 -9.45 -18.59
C LEU A 100 1.19 -10.58 -19.31
N ALA A 101 1.37 -10.73 -20.61
CA ALA A 101 0.85 -11.88 -21.35
C ALA A 101 1.48 -13.19 -20.87
N ALA A 102 2.79 -13.21 -20.62
CA ALA A 102 3.49 -14.37 -20.07
C ALA A 102 2.98 -14.78 -18.67
N ARG A 103 2.56 -13.82 -17.82
CA ARG A 103 1.85 -14.13 -16.55
C ARG A 103 0.58 -14.93 -16.81
N SER A 104 -0.20 -14.52 -17.80
CA SER A 104 -1.46 -15.19 -18.17
C SER A 104 -1.22 -16.61 -18.68
N GLU A 105 -0.19 -16.82 -19.50
CA GLU A 105 0.18 -18.14 -19.99
C GLU A 105 0.69 -19.05 -18.86
N ARG A 106 1.50 -18.51 -17.94
CA ARG A 106 1.93 -19.25 -16.75
C ARG A 106 0.73 -19.64 -15.87
N GLN A 107 -0.22 -18.73 -15.66
CA GLN A 107 -1.44 -19.04 -14.91
C GLN A 107 -2.28 -20.15 -15.55
N LYS A 108 -2.31 -20.22 -16.89
CA LYS A 108 -2.98 -21.35 -17.60
C LYS A 108 -2.32 -22.69 -17.28
N ARG A 109 -0.98 -22.74 -17.22
CA ARG A 109 -0.26 -23.96 -16.83
C ARG A 109 -0.56 -24.35 -15.38
N PHE A 110 -0.55 -23.42 -14.45
CA PHE A 110 -0.95 -23.65 -13.05
C PHE A 110 -2.39 -24.15 -12.93
N ASN A 111 -3.29 -23.57 -13.71
CA ASN A 111 -4.69 -24.01 -13.79
C ASN A 111 -4.84 -25.40 -14.39
N ALA A 112 -3.89 -25.88 -15.19
CA ALA A 112 -3.83 -27.22 -15.75
C ALA A 112 -3.14 -28.24 -14.82
N GLY A 113 -2.65 -27.80 -13.64
CA GLY A 113 -2.08 -28.67 -12.62
C GLY A 113 -0.56 -28.60 -12.46
N GLU A 114 0.14 -27.79 -13.29
CA GLU A 114 1.56 -27.51 -13.08
C GLU A 114 1.75 -26.82 -11.72
N LEU A 115 2.76 -27.24 -10.96
CA LEU A 115 3.11 -26.59 -9.70
C LEU A 115 4.26 -25.62 -9.91
N PRO A 116 4.25 -24.46 -9.22
CA PRO A 116 5.43 -23.60 -9.20
C PRO A 116 6.66 -24.33 -8.68
N ASP A 117 7.82 -24.08 -9.29
CA ASP A 117 9.09 -24.65 -8.86
C ASP A 117 10.23 -23.69 -9.22
N PHE A 118 11.40 -23.94 -8.64
CA PHE A 118 12.64 -23.22 -8.97
C PHE A 118 13.05 -23.49 -10.42
N PRO A 119 13.27 -22.44 -11.24
CA PRO A 119 13.61 -22.62 -12.65
C PRO A 119 14.93 -23.41 -12.83
N PRO A 120 14.93 -24.57 -13.50
CA PRO A 120 16.15 -25.37 -13.66
C PRO A 120 17.22 -24.69 -14.49
N GLU A 121 16.83 -23.89 -15.48
CA GLU A 121 17.73 -23.19 -16.40
C GLU A 121 18.58 -22.11 -15.72
N THR A 122 18.15 -21.59 -14.57
CA THR A 122 18.87 -20.58 -13.79
C THR A 122 19.55 -21.14 -12.56
N ARG A 123 19.61 -22.45 -12.43
CA ARG A 123 20.27 -23.12 -11.30
C ARG A 123 21.70 -22.62 -11.06
N HIS A 124 22.43 -22.35 -12.14
CA HIS A 124 23.80 -21.80 -12.08
C HIS A 124 23.90 -20.46 -11.33
N ILE A 125 22.85 -19.63 -11.32
CA ILE A 125 22.78 -18.38 -10.54
C ILE A 125 22.64 -18.71 -9.05
N ARG A 126 21.74 -19.63 -8.71
CA ARG A 126 21.48 -20.03 -7.32
C ARG A 126 22.65 -20.79 -6.69
N ASP A 127 23.31 -21.65 -7.46
CA ASP A 127 24.42 -22.49 -6.99
C ASP A 127 25.75 -21.72 -6.92
N ASN A 128 25.86 -20.57 -7.57
CA ASN A 128 27.08 -19.75 -7.56
C ASN A 128 27.15 -18.86 -6.30
N ASP A 129 28.15 -19.10 -5.44
CA ASP A 129 28.38 -18.34 -4.21
C ASP A 129 29.24 -17.08 -4.39
N SER A 130 29.80 -16.84 -5.57
CA SER A 130 30.80 -15.78 -5.77
C SER A 130 30.19 -14.38 -5.99
N TRP A 131 28.92 -14.28 -6.40
CA TRP A 131 28.32 -12.99 -6.70
C TRP A 131 27.59 -12.36 -5.53
N ARG A 132 27.58 -11.04 -5.50
CA ARG A 132 26.88 -10.19 -4.52
C ARG A 132 26.20 -9.03 -5.26
N VAL A 133 25.25 -8.39 -4.58
CA VAL A 133 24.71 -7.09 -5.04
C VAL A 133 25.75 -6.00 -4.84
N ALA A 134 25.57 -4.87 -5.56
CA ALA A 134 26.44 -3.71 -5.41
C ALA A 134 26.44 -3.16 -3.98
N PRO A 135 27.53 -2.53 -3.51
CA PRO A 135 27.62 -1.98 -2.17
C PRO A 135 26.44 -1.06 -1.82
N ILE A 136 25.94 -1.17 -0.60
CA ILE A 136 24.77 -0.43 -0.14
C ILE A 136 25.16 1.00 0.21
N PRO A 137 24.43 2.04 -0.24
CA PRO A 137 24.66 3.43 0.14
C PRO A 137 24.59 3.65 1.65
N ALA A 138 25.38 4.59 2.15
CA ALA A 138 25.52 4.83 3.59
C ALA A 138 24.20 5.16 4.29
N ASP A 139 23.32 5.94 3.64
CA ASP A 139 22.02 6.33 4.18
C ASP A 139 20.95 5.21 4.11
N LEU A 140 21.26 4.08 3.47
CA LEU A 140 20.44 2.87 3.47
C LEU A 140 20.97 1.76 4.38
N THR A 141 22.05 1.97 5.14
CA THR A 141 22.66 0.90 5.96
C THR A 141 21.88 0.55 7.21
N ASP A 142 21.10 1.49 7.76
CA ASP A 142 20.21 1.27 8.92
C ASP A 142 18.75 1.42 8.50
N ARG A 143 18.09 0.30 8.26
CA ARG A 143 16.69 0.23 7.83
C ARG A 143 15.78 -0.42 8.88
N ARG A 144 16.16 -0.34 10.16
CA ARG A 144 15.45 -1.06 11.24
C ARG A 144 13.96 -0.78 11.30
N VAL A 145 13.54 0.48 11.08
CA VAL A 145 12.11 0.82 11.04
C VAL A 145 11.82 1.75 9.88
N GLU A 146 10.99 1.30 8.97
CA GLU A 146 10.46 2.09 7.86
C GLU A 146 8.97 2.38 8.10
N ILE A 147 8.55 3.61 7.82
CA ILE A 147 7.14 3.97 7.82
C ILE A 147 6.62 4.05 6.39
N THR A 148 5.41 3.54 6.15
CA THR A 148 4.73 3.64 4.84
C THR A 148 3.52 4.56 4.94
N GLY A 149 3.21 5.24 3.84
CA GLY A 149 2.01 6.07 3.74
C GLY A 149 1.82 6.67 2.35
N PRO A 150 0.61 7.18 2.06
CA PRO A 150 0.29 7.80 0.78
C PRO A 150 1.08 9.10 0.54
N VAL A 151 1.04 9.57 -0.70
CA VAL A 151 1.76 10.78 -1.16
C VAL A 151 1.03 12.10 -0.85
N ASP A 152 0.09 12.09 0.09
CA ASP A 152 -0.57 13.30 0.61
C ASP A 152 0.42 14.18 1.37
N ARG A 153 0.31 15.50 1.18
CA ARG A 153 1.28 16.48 1.74
C ARG A 153 1.44 16.38 3.26
N LYS A 154 0.33 16.27 3.98
CA LYS A 154 0.35 16.13 5.44
C LYS A 154 0.96 14.81 5.88
N MET A 155 0.64 13.74 5.17
CA MET A 155 1.15 12.41 5.48
C MET A 155 2.65 12.32 5.23
N ILE A 156 3.16 12.90 4.13
CA ILE A 156 4.60 12.98 3.87
C ILE A 156 5.34 13.69 5.02
N VAL A 157 4.88 14.88 5.45
CA VAL A 157 5.54 15.61 6.54
C VAL A 157 5.49 14.82 7.85
N ASN A 158 4.36 14.21 8.17
CA ASN A 158 4.22 13.38 9.38
C ASN A 158 5.15 12.15 9.33
N ALA A 159 5.22 11.47 8.20
CA ALA A 159 6.05 10.28 8.03
C ALA A 159 7.55 10.62 8.11
N LEU A 160 7.98 11.68 7.44
CA LEU A 160 9.36 12.15 7.51
C LEU A 160 9.80 12.55 8.93
N ASN A 161 8.86 13.00 9.77
CA ASN A 161 9.10 13.39 11.18
C ASN A 161 8.81 12.28 12.20
N SER A 162 8.44 11.08 11.77
CA SER A 162 7.97 10.01 12.66
C SER A 162 9.05 9.41 13.56
N GLY A 163 10.32 9.67 13.27
CA GLY A 163 11.47 9.03 13.92
C GLY A 163 11.83 7.65 13.31
N ALA A 164 11.13 7.22 12.26
CA ALA A 164 11.55 6.10 11.45
C ALA A 164 12.86 6.40 10.71
N THR A 165 13.65 5.39 10.39
CA THR A 165 14.87 5.56 9.59
C THR A 165 14.53 5.92 8.14
N HIS A 166 13.48 5.31 7.60
CA HIS A 166 13.05 5.52 6.20
C HIS A 166 11.54 5.74 6.11
N TYR A 167 11.14 6.47 5.08
CA TYR A 167 9.74 6.65 4.70
C TYR A 167 9.51 6.16 3.28
N MET A 168 8.62 5.22 3.10
CA MET A 168 8.14 4.79 1.80
C MET A 168 6.91 5.61 1.40
N ALA A 169 7.10 6.56 0.48
CA ALA A 169 6.03 7.30 -0.18
C ALA A 169 5.39 6.42 -1.27
N ASP A 170 4.13 6.10 -1.08
CA ASP A 170 3.46 5.04 -1.80
C ASP A 170 2.45 5.58 -2.82
N PHE A 171 2.70 5.35 -4.12
CA PHE A 171 1.73 5.58 -5.20
C PHE A 171 0.87 4.35 -5.50
N GLU A 172 1.15 3.22 -4.89
CA GLU A 172 0.49 1.95 -5.15
C GLU A 172 -0.63 1.67 -4.12
N ASP A 173 -0.46 0.71 -3.21
CA ASP A 173 -1.53 0.18 -2.36
C ASP A 173 -2.10 1.18 -1.34
N ALA A 174 -1.26 2.08 -0.79
CA ALA A 174 -1.73 3.10 0.14
C ALA A 174 -2.28 4.36 -0.56
N ASN A 175 -2.25 4.41 -1.89
CA ASN A 175 -2.80 5.49 -2.69
C ASN A 175 -4.02 5.02 -3.49
N SER A 176 -5.01 5.89 -3.66
CA SER A 176 -6.03 5.71 -4.69
C SER A 176 -5.60 6.49 -5.93
N PRO A 177 -5.45 5.86 -7.10
CA PRO A 177 -4.78 6.46 -8.26
C PRO A 177 -5.67 7.40 -9.04
N THR A 178 -6.34 8.34 -8.34
CA THR A 178 -6.99 9.47 -9.02
C THR A 178 -5.92 10.33 -9.66
N TRP A 179 -6.25 10.97 -10.79
CA TRP A 179 -5.35 11.90 -11.46
C TRP A 179 -4.79 12.96 -10.50
N ALA A 180 -5.67 13.53 -9.66
CA ALA A 180 -5.27 14.53 -8.68
C ALA A 180 -4.25 13.98 -7.67
N ASN A 181 -4.51 12.81 -7.05
CA ASN A 181 -3.59 12.22 -6.08
C ASN A 181 -2.21 11.95 -6.69
N ASN A 182 -2.18 11.43 -7.93
CA ASN A 182 -0.93 11.10 -8.60
C ASN A 182 -0.10 12.35 -8.92
N ILE A 183 -0.70 13.42 -9.46
CA ILE A 183 0.04 14.65 -9.79
C ILE A 183 0.38 15.47 -8.54
N GLU A 184 -0.55 15.60 -7.60
CA GLU A 184 -0.29 16.31 -6.33
C GLU A 184 0.76 15.59 -5.48
N GLY A 185 0.78 14.26 -5.51
CA GLY A 185 1.83 13.45 -4.92
C GLY A 185 3.22 13.80 -5.47
N GLN A 186 3.34 13.91 -6.79
CA GLN A 186 4.59 14.32 -7.44
C GLN A 186 4.99 15.76 -7.08
N ILE A 187 4.02 16.69 -7.01
CA ILE A 187 4.27 18.06 -6.53
C ILE A 187 4.80 18.04 -5.09
N ASN A 188 4.18 17.26 -4.22
CA ASN A 188 4.57 17.18 -2.82
C ASN A 188 5.99 16.64 -2.65
N LEU A 189 6.35 15.60 -3.41
CA LEU A 189 7.71 15.03 -3.38
C LEU A 189 8.75 15.99 -3.97
N LYS A 190 8.40 16.75 -5.01
CA LYS A 190 9.26 17.83 -5.54
C LYS A 190 9.46 18.93 -4.52
N ASP A 191 8.38 19.38 -3.88
CA ASP A 191 8.42 20.40 -2.83
C ASP A 191 9.29 19.98 -1.64
N ARG A 192 9.35 18.68 -1.32
CA ARG A 192 10.23 18.14 -0.28
C ARG A 192 11.69 18.51 -0.53
N TRP A 193 12.17 18.31 -1.76
CA TRP A 193 13.57 18.57 -2.10
C TRP A 193 13.87 20.03 -2.40
N GLN A 194 12.84 20.84 -2.63
CA GLN A 194 12.95 22.30 -2.80
C GLN A 194 12.75 23.09 -1.49
N GLY A 195 12.54 22.40 -0.36
CA GLY A 195 12.27 23.04 0.93
C GLY A 195 10.90 23.76 0.99
N GLN A 196 9.94 23.38 0.15
CA GLN A 196 8.64 24.05 0.00
C GLN A 196 7.46 23.20 0.50
N ILE A 197 7.70 22.05 1.10
CA ILE A 197 6.64 21.13 1.54
C ILE A 197 5.89 21.60 2.80
N ASP A 198 6.48 22.49 3.58
CA ASP A 198 5.86 23.03 4.77
C ASP A 198 4.52 23.70 4.45
N PHE A 199 3.53 23.53 5.33
CA PHE A 199 2.23 24.17 5.18
C PHE A 199 1.52 24.37 6.52
N THR A 200 0.53 25.27 6.53
CA THR A 200 -0.38 25.46 7.67
C THR A 200 -1.76 24.94 7.27
N ASP A 201 -2.27 23.98 8.02
CA ASP A 201 -3.60 23.41 7.82
C ASP A 201 -4.65 24.54 7.98
N PRO A 202 -5.45 24.82 6.94
CA PRO A 202 -6.40 25.93 6.95
C PRO A 202 -7.54 25.77 7.97
N HIS A 203 -7.85 24.55 8.38
CA HIS A 203 -8.91 24.23 9.31
C HIS A 203 -8.42 24.22 10.77
N THR A 204 -7.32 23.49 11.03
CA THR A 204 -6.78 23.32 12.39
C THR A 204 -5.78 24.38 12.78
N LYS A 205 -5.30 25.20 11.83
CA LYS A 205 -4.21 26.18 11.97
C LYS A 205 -2.88 25.59 12.44
N LYS A 206 -2.76 24.27 12.47
CA LYS A 206 -1.52 23.59 12.81
C LYS A 206 -0.53 23.73 11.67
N ARG A 207 0.71 24.14 12.01
CA ARG A 207 1.83 24.17 11.07
C ARG A 207 2.45 22.76 10.96
N TYR A 208 2.75 22.35 9.75
CA TYR A 208 3.47 21.14 9.38
C TYR A 208 4.76 21.55 8.68
N ALA A 209 5.89 21.16 9.25
CA ALA A 209 7.22 21.48 8.76
C ALA A 209 8.13 20.26 8.94
N ILE A 210 9.13 20.11 8.07
CA ILE A 210 10.12 19.04 8.20
C ILE A 210 11.11 19.38 9.31
N GLY A 211 11.36 18.42 10.19
CA GLY A 211 12.34 18.50 11.26
C GLY A 211 13.79 18.34 10.76
N PRO A 212 14.78 18.49 11.67
CA PRO A 212 16.20 18.48 11.32
C PRO A 212 16.76 17.11 10.91
N LYS A 213 16.07 16.02 11.28
CA LYS A 213 16.47 14.64 10.96
C LYS A 213 15.28 13.89 10.35
N PRO A 214 14.92 14.20 9.11
CA PRO A 214 13.84 13.50 8.44
C PRO A 214 14.25 12.08 8.05
N ALA A 215 13.28 11.17 7.98
CA ALA A 215 13.48 9.84 7.42
C ALA A 215 13.98 9.92 5.96
N VAL A 216 14.80 8.96 5.56
CA VAL A 216 15.24 8.82 4.16
C VAL A 216 14.04 8.43 3.29
N LEU A 217 13.88 9.10 2.16
CA LEU A 217 12.75 8.90 1.27
C LEU A 217 12.99 7.74 0.30
N ILE A 218 12.05 6.82 0.26
CA ILE A 218 11.94 5.75 -0.75
C ILE A 218 10.58 5.89 -1.42
N VAL A 219 10.44 5.66 -2.72
CA VAL A 219 9.17 5.77 -3.45
C VAL A 219 8.73 4.42 -3.98
N ARG A 220 7.47 4.05 -3.76
CA ARG A 220 6.85 2.88 -4.39
C ARG A 220 5.98 3.33 -5.57
N PRO A 221 6.42 3.15 -6.82
CA PRO A 221 5.58 3.33 -7.98
C PRO A 221 4.54 2.22 -8.07
N ARG A 222 3.48 2.43 -8.84
CA ARG A 222 2.51 1.37 -9.17
C ARG A 222 3.17 0.15 -9.82
N GLY A 223 2.55 -1.02 -9.65
CA GLY A 223 3.02 -2.26 -10.26
C GLY A 223 2.84 -2.28 -11.79
N TRP A 224 3.59 -3.17 -12.48
CA TRP A 224 3.57 -3.30 -13.93
C TRP A 224 2.19 -3.54 -14.55
N HIS A 225 1.25 -4.11 -13.79
CA HIS A 225 -0.10 -4.44 -14.24
C HIS A 225 -1.05 -3.23 -14.29
N LEU A 226 -0.68 -2.09 -13.69
CA LEU A 226 -1.51 -0.89 -13.62
C LEU A 226 -1.15 0.11 -14.71
N SER A 227 -2.16 0.84 -15.18
CA SER A 227 -2.03 1.88 -16.20
C SER A 227 -2.43 3.25 -15.66
N GLU A 228 -1.97 4.32 -16.33
CA GLU A 228 -2.42 5.69 -16.12
C GLU A 228 -3.21 6.13 -17.36
N ALA A 229 -4.54 6.11 -17.23
CA ALA A 229 -5.43 6.37 -18.35
C ALA A 229 -5.45 7.84 -18.80
N HIS A 230 -5.04 8.77 -17.93
CA HIS A 230 -5.07 10.20 -18.22
C HIS A 230 -3.85 10.71 -19.01
N LEU A 231 -2.87 9.82 -19.27
CA LEU A 231 -1.75 10.10 -20.18
C LEU A 231 -1.65 8.99 -21.21
N THR A 232 -1.80 9.34 -22.48
CA THR A 232 -1.57 8.40 -23.58
C THR A 232 -0.32 8.77 -24.38
N VAL A 233 0.38 7.76 -24.84
CA VAL A 233 1.51 7.89 -25.77
C VAL A 233 1.21 7.04 -26.99
N ASP A 234 1.23 7.66 -28.16
CA ASP A 234 0.90 7.03 -29.46
C ASP A 234 -0.46 6.31 -29.46
N GLY A 235 -1.42 6.87 -28.70
CA GLY A 235 -2.79 6.36 -28.57
C GLY A 235 -3.02 5.36 -27.44
N GLU A 236 -1.96 4.85 -26.77
CA GLU A 236 -2.05 3.85 -25.70
C GLU A 236 -1.85 4.48 -24.31
N PRO A 237 -2.62 4.09 -23.28
CA PRO A 237 -2.40 4.53 -21.91
C PRO A 237 -0.99 4.14 -21.44
N ILE A 238 -0.29 5.06 -20.79
CA ILE A 238 1.04 4.78 -20.24
C ILE A 238 0.93 3.80 -19.05
N SER A 239 1.96 2.95 -18.86
CA SER A 239 2.11 2.17 -17.64
C SER A 239 2.12 3.07 -16.41
N GLY A 240 1.30 2.75 -15.38
CA GLY A 240 1.33 3.45 -14.10
C GLY A 240 2.72 3.39 -13.45
N ALA A 241 3.41 2.25 -13.59
CA ALA A 241 4.78 2.08 -13.10
C ALA A 241 5.76 3.07 -13.73
N LEU A 242 5.73 3.19 -15.07
CA LEU A 242 6.61 4.12 -15.79
C LEU A 242 6.24 5.58 -15.55
N PHE A 243 4.96 5.88 -15.35
CA PHE A 243 4.47 7.22 -15.03
C PHE A 243 4.97 7.69 -13.67
N ASP A 244 4.74 6.90 -12.62
CA ASP A 244 5.10 7.26 -11.25
C ASP A 244 6.62 7.34 -11.07
N PHE A 245 7.33 6.31 -11.53
CA PHE A 245 8.80 6.27 -11.53
C PHE A 245 9.39 7.42 -12.34
N GLY A 246 8.91 7.59 -13.57
CA GLY A 246 9.50 8.54 -14.51
C GLY A 246 9.36 9.99 -14.05
N LEU A 247 8.17 10.39 -13.57
CA LEU A 247 7.97 11.75 -13.04
C LEU A 247 8.80 11.98 -11.77
N PHE A 248 8.79 11.03 -10.83
CA PHE A 248 9.57 11.18 -9.61
C PHE A 248 11.07 11.28 -9.92
N PHE A 249 11.60 10.37 -10.71
CA PHE A 249 13.01 10.35 -11.07
C PHE A 249 13.44 11.61 -11.82
N PHE A 250 12.65 12.03 -12.82
CA PHE A 250 12.95 13.24 -13.62
C PHE A 250 13.06 14.49 -12.75
N HIS A 251 12.12 14.69 -11.82
CA HIS A 251 12.05 15.92 -11.03
C HIS A 251 12.95 15.92 -9.80
N ASN A 252 13.34 14.77 -9.26
CA ASN A 252 13.93 14.71 -7.94
C ASN A 252 15.33 14.09 -7.88
N ALA A 253 15.73 13.24 -8.83
CA ALA A 253 16.96 12.47 -8.70
C ALA A 253 18.22 13.32 -8.53
N LYS A 254 18.37 14.39 -9.31
CA LYS A 254 19.53 15.30 -9.19
C LYS A 254 19.56 16.04 -7.84
N ALA A 255 18.39 16.46 -7.34
CA ALA A 255 18.30 17.11 -6.04
C ALA A 255 18.62 16.13 -4.90
N GLN A 256 18.15 14.88 -4.98
CA GLN A 256 18.47 13.85 -3.99
C GLN A 256 19.97 13.59 -3.90
N LEU A 257 20.63 13.42 -5.04
CA LEU A 257 22.09 13.23 -5.12
C LEU A 257 22.84 14.44 -4.56
N ALA A 258 22.40 15.66 -4.86
CA ALA A 258 23.00 16.88 -4.34
C ALA A 258 22.87 17.01 -2.80
N HIS A 259 21.88 16.34 -2.20
CA HIS A 259 21.69 16.29 -0.74
C HIS A 259 22.35 15.05 -0.09
N GLY A 260 23.17 14.30 -0.82
CA GLY A 260 23.89 13.14 -0.30
C GLY A 260 23.02 11.88 -0.11
N SER A 261 21.85 11.85 -0.74
CA SER A 261 20.96 10.68 -0.81
C SER A 261 20.85 10.17 -2.25
N GLY A 262 19.93 9.27 -2.54
CA GLY A 262 19.72 8.75 -3.88
C GLY A 262 18.25 8.58 -4.27
N PRO A 263 17.96 8.36 -5.56
CA PRO A 263 16.63 8.00 -6.03
C PRO A 263 16.34 6.54 -5.67
N TYR A 264 15.67 6.34 -4.53
CA TYR A 264 15.40 5.03 -3.96
C TYR A 264 13.95 4.59 -4.22
N PHE A 265 13.78 3.30 -4.54
CA PHE A 265 12.48 2.75 -4.91
C PHE A 265 12.14 1.45 -4.18
N TYR A 266 10.84 1.22 -3.99
CA TYR A 266 10.25 -0.08 -3.74
C TYR A 266 9.52 -0.57 -4.99
N LEU A 267 9.74 -1.81 -5.40
CA LEU A 267 9.15 -2.36 -6.63
C LEU A 267 8.13 -3.44 -6.28
N PRO A 268 6.81 -3.17 -6.52
CA PRO A 268 5.74 -4.06 -6.10
C PRO A 268 5.40 -5.10 -7.15
N LYS A 269 4.82 -6.20 -6.69
CA LYS A 269 4.04 -7.20 -7.44
C LYS A 269 4.76 -7.78 -8.66
N LEU A 270 6.09 -7.95 -8.58
CA LEU A 270 6.84 -8.71 -9.56
C LEU A 270 6.46 -10.19 -9.46
N GLU A 271 6.36 -10.85 -10.60
CA GLU A 271 6.10 -12.29 -10.68
C GLU A 271 7.26 -13.09 -11.30
N SER A 272 8.31 -12.43 -11.78
CA SER A 272 9.46 -13.12 -12.38
C SER A 272 10.73 -12.27 -12.44
N ARG A 273 11.88 -12.93 -12.63
CA ARG A 273 13.17 -12.28 -12.94
C ARG A 273 13.14 -11.41 -14.20
N HIS A 274 12.30 -11.77 -15.18
CA HIS A 274 12.19 -10.98 -16.41
C HIS A 274 11.57 -9.60 -16.17
N GLU A 275 10.66 -9.51 -15.23
CA GLU A 275 10.09 -8.23 -14.80
C GLU A 275 11.10 -7.40 -13.99
N ALA A 276 11.94 -8.06 -13.20
CA ALA A 276 13.08 -7.41 -12.53
C ALA A 276 14.12 -6.91 -13.56
N ARG A 277 14.42 -7.70 -14.60
CA ARG A 277 15.26 -7.27 -15.73
C ARG A 277 14.69 -6.07 -16.44
N LEU A 278 13.37 -6.02 -16.66
CA LEU A 278 12.72 -4.86 -17.26
C LEU A 278 12.94 -3.59 -16.42
N TRP A 279 12.80 -3.67 -15.09
CA TRP A 279 13.11 -2.55 -14.20
C TRP A 279 14.59 -2.13 -14.30
N ASN A 280 15.52 -3.08 -14.35
CA ASN A 280 16.93 -2.79 -14.51
C ASN A 280 17.23 -2.06 -15.83
N GLU A 281 16.62 -2.48 -16.94
CA GLU A 281 16.74 -1.81 -18.23
C GLU A 281 16.15 -0.38 -18.19
N VAL A 282 15.02 -0.20 -17.52
CA VAL A 282 14.40 1.12 -17.29
C VAL A 282 15.32 2.03 -16.49
N PHE A 283 15.94 1.52 -15.42
CA PHE A 283 16.88 2.28 -14.59
C PHE A 283 18.12 2.72 -15.37
N LEU A 284 18.71 1.80 -16.14
CA LEU A 284 19.86 2.11 -17.00
C LEU A 284 19.53 3.21 -18.02
N PHE A 285 18.39 3.07 -18.71
CA PHE A 285 17.93 4.07 -19.68
C PHE A 285 17.65 5.43 -19.02
N ALA A 286 17.00 5.43 -17.88
CA ALA A 286 16.64 6.66 -17.17
C ALA A 286 17.89 7.42 -16.69
N GLN A 287 18.86 6.71 -16.11
CA GLN A 287 20.13 7.30 -15.67
C GLN A 287 20.91 7.87 -16.84
N ASP A 288 21.04 7.11 -17.94
CA ASP A 288 21.73 7.55 -19.15
C ASP A 288 21.07 8.80 -19.75
N THR A 289 19.74 8.79 -19.91
CA THR A 289 18.97 9.91 -20.50
C THR A 289 19.11 11.21 -19.70
N LEU A 290 19.19 11.15 -18.37
CA LEU A 290 19.29 12.34 -17.52
C LEU A 290 20.72 12.68 -17.11
N GLY A 291 21.72 11.95 -17.60
CA GLY A 291 23.13 12.15 -17.25
C GLY A 291 23.39 11.88 -15.76
N ILE A 292 22.77 10.86 -15.20
CA ILE A 292 22.93 10.44 -13.80
C ILE A 292 23.83 9.19 -13.78
N PRO A 293 24.81 9.10 -12.87
CA PRO A 293 25.71 7.94 -12.81
C PRO A 293 24.95 6.61 -12.66
N LYS A 294 25.37 5.58 -13.37
CA LYS A 294 24.80 4.23 -13.23
C LYS A 294 24.99 3.72 -11.81
N GLY A 295 23.98 3.04 -11.26
CA GLY A 295 23.97 2.57 -9.88
C GLY A 295 23.53 3.63 -8.84
N SER A 296 23.22 4.88 -9.26
CA SER A 296 22.61 5.89 -8.38
C SER A 296 21.21 5.49 -7.94
N ILE A 297 20.42 4.86 -8.81
CA ILE A 297 19.12 4.29 -8.44
C ILE A 297 19.37 3.07 -7.56
N ARG A 298 18.66 2.99 -6.43
CA ARG A 298 18.66 1.80 -5.59
C ARG A 298 17.23 1.35 -5.31
N ALA A 299 17.01 0.03 -5.33
CA ALA A 299 15.67 -0.53 -5.22
C ALA A 299 15.59 -1.68 -4.20
N THR A 300 14.46 -1.78 -3.54
CA THR A 300 14.03 -2.96 -2.78
C THR A 300 12.86 -3.59 -3.53
N VAL A 301 12.88 -4.90 -3.73
CA VAL A 301 11.78 -5.62 -4.38
C VAL A 301 10.88 -6.25 -3.33
N LEU A 302 9.56 -6.03 -3.44
CA LEU A 302 8.59 -6.79 -2.66
C LEU A 302 8.45 -8.19 -3.27
N ILE A 303 8.84 -9.20 -2.51
CA ILE A 303 8.54 -10.58 -2.84
C ILE A 303 7.16 -10.89 -2.24
N GLU A 304 6.15 -10.54 -2.96
CA GLU A 304 4.75 -10.59 -2.53
C GLU A 304 3.86 -11.38 -3.50
N THR A 305 4.51 -12.13 -4.38
CA THR A 305 3.83 -13.09 -5.26
C THR A 305 4.47 -14.46 -5.14
N LEU A 306 3.66 -15.51 -5.18
CA LEU A 306 4.17 -16.88 -5.08
C LEU A 306 5.17 -17.22 -6.19
N PRO A 307 4.96 -16.85 -7.48
CA PRO A 307 5.96 -17.11 -8.51
C PRO A 307 7.32 -16.44 -8.24
N ALA A 308 7.33 -15.19 -7.75
CA ALA A 308 8.58 -14.49 -7.44
C ALA A 308 9.39 -15.16 -6.32
N ALA A 309 8.72 -15.86 -5.39
CA ALA A 309 9.42 -16.58 -4.32
C ALA A 309 10.33 -17.69 -4.84
N PHE A 310 10.02 -18.27 -5.99
CA PHE A 310 10.86 -19.27 -6.64
C PHE A 310 12.01 -18.67 -7.46
N GLU A 311 12.04 -17.35 -7.65
CA GLU A 311 13.02 -16.64 -8.46
C GLU A 311 13.79 -15.55 -7.67
N MET A 312 13.90 -15.66 -6.34
CA MET A 312 14.52 -14.62 -5.49
C MET A 312 15.99 -14.36 -5.83
N ASP A 313 16.81 -15.40 -6.00
CA ASP A 313 18.20 -15.26 -6.42
C ASP A 313 18.31 -14.61 -7.81
N GLU A 314 17.44 -15.01 -8.73
CA GLU A 314 17.40 -14.49 -10.10
C GLU A 314 16.97 -13.02 -10.13
N ILE A 315 16.00 -12.63 -9.32
CA ILE A 315 15.58 -11.24 -9.19
C ILE A 315 16.73 -10.37 -8.68
N LEU A 316 17.44 -10.84 -7.64
CA LEU A 316 18.66 -10.16 -7.16
C LEU A 316 19.72 -10.06 -8.24
N TRP A 317 19.93 -11.15 -9.00
CA TRP A 317 20.93 -11.20 -10.07
C TRP A 317 20.65 -10.21 -11.20
N GLU A 318 19.40 -10.15 -11.67
CA GLU A 318 19.00 -9.23 -12.75
C GLU A 318 19.17 -7.77 -12.36
N MET A 319 19.02 -7.46 -11.09
CA MET A 319 19.09 -6.09 -10.58
C MET A 319 20.34 -5.83 -9.72
N ARG A 320 21.34 -6.70 -9.73
CA ARG A 320 22.46 -6.68 -8.77
C ARG A 320 23.20 -5.35 -8.65
N ASP A 321 23.18 -4.53 -9.70
CA ASP A 321 23.83 -3.21 -9.69
C ASP A 321 22.94 -2.12 -9.05
N HIS A 322 21.63 -2.38 -8.89
CA HIS A 322 20.64 -1.43 -8.39
C HIS A 322 19.89 -1.91 -7.14
N ILE A 323 19.81 -3.21 -6.89
CA ILE A 323 19.05 -3.75 -5.77
C ILE A 323 19.81 -3.64 -4.45
N VAL A 324 19.09 -3.36 -3.36
CA VAL A 324 19.63 -3.31 -2.00
C VAL A 324 18.94 -4.29 -1.05
N GLY A 325 17.82 -4.87 -1.44
CA GLY A 325 17.10 -5.80 -0.57
C GLY A 325 15.79 -6.31 -1.15
N MET A 326 15.17 -7.19 -0.38
CA MET A 326 13.82 -7.69 -0.62
C MET A 326 12.96 -7.48 0.62
N ASN A 327 11.65 -7.32 0.41
CA ASN A 327 10.66 -7.15 1.49
C ASN A 327 9.63 -8.28 1.46
N ALA A 328 9.18 -8.70 2.64
CA ALA A 328 8.18 -9.73 2.83
C ALA A 328 6.76 -9.13 2.91
N GLY A 329 5.99 -9.17 1.83
CA GLY A 329 4.60 -8.71 1.76
C GLY A 329 3.61 -9.84 2.07
N ARG A 330 2.99 -9.84 3.27
CA ARG A 330 2.14 -10.95 3.73
C ARG A 330 0.83 -11.08 2.98
N TRP A 331 0.00 -10.03 2.93
CA TRP A 331 -1.37 -10.12 2.39
C TRP A 331 -1.36 -10.38 0.88
N ASP A 332 -0.54 -9.67 0.14
CA ASP A 332 -0.35 -9.90 -1.29
C ASP A 332 0.17 -11.29 -1.59
N TYR A 333 1.09 -11.82 -0.77
CA TYR A 333 1.61 -13.16 -0.95
C TYR A 333 0.52 -14.24 -0.76
N ILE A 334 -0.32 -14.09 0.28
CA ILE A 334 -1.46 -15.00 0.50
C ILE A 334 -2.48 -14.86 -0.63
N PHE A 335 -2.78 -13.64 -1.06
CA PHE A 335 -3.62 -13.40 -2.23
C PHE A 335 -3.06 -14.07 -3.49
N SER A 336 -1.76 -13.89 -3.75
CA SER A 336 -1.08 -14.53 -4.88
C SER A 336 -1.10 -16.07 -4.80
N PHE A 337 -0.99 -16.64 -3.60
CA PHE A 337 -1.14 -18.07 -3.37
C PHE A 337 -2.54 -18.57 -3.80
N ILE A 338 -3.60 -17.89 -3.37
CA ILE A 338 -4.97 -18.20 -3.80
C ILE A 338 -5.14 -18.06 -5.31
N LYS A 339 -4.58 -16.99 -5.91
CA LYS A 339 -4.60 -16.74 -7.36
C LYS A 339 -3.91 -17.87 -8.14
N THR A 340 -2.71 -18.24 -7.72
CA THR A 340 -1.93 -19.30 -8.37
C THR A 340 -2.67 -20.63 -8.37
N PHE A 341 -3.31 -20.97 -7.25
CA PHE A 341 -4.07 -22.21 -7.08
C PHE A 341 -5.58 -22.05 -7.26
N ALA A 342 -6.00 -21.08 -8.04
CA ALA A 342 -7.44 -20.78 -8.24
C ALA A 342 -8.25 -21.97 -8.80
N LYS A 343 -7.63 -22.92 -9.48
CA LYS A 343 -8.27 -24.15 -10.01
C LYS A 343 -7.82 -25.44 -9.31
N ASN A 344 -7.25 -25.34 -8.10
CA ASN A 344 -6.80 -26.51 -7.35
C ASN A 344 -7.40 -26.52 -5.93
N SER A 345 -8.33 -27.44 -5.69
CA SER A 345 -9.04 -27.60 -4.41
C SER A 345 -8.14 -28.01 -3.24
N ASN A 346 -6.97 -28.58 -3.52
CA ASN A 346 -6.04 -29.01 -2.48
C ASN A 346 -5.40 -27.83 -1.74
N TYR A 347 -5.53 -26.60 -2.26
CA TYR A 347 -4.89 -25.39 -1.71
C TYR A 347 -5.88 -24.39 -1.12
N VAL A 348 -7.01 -24.86 -0.61
CA VAL A 348 -8.01 -24.01 0.07
C VAL A 348 -7.53 -23.62 1.46
N LEU A 349 -7.37 -22.31 1.69
CA LEU A 349 -6.79 -21.77 2.91
C LEU A 349 -7.82 -21.66 4.06
N PRO A 350 -7.37 -21.72 5.34
CA PRO A 350 -8.17 -21.35 6.51
C PRO A 350 -8.42 -19.84 6.58
N ASP A 351 -9.08 -19.35 7.63
CA ASP A 351 -9.24 -17.92 7.88
C ASP A 351 -7.90 -17.19 7.75
N ARG A 352 -7.88 -16.05 7.04
CA ARG A 352 -6.66 -15.27 6.81
C ARG A 352 -5.94 -14.86 8.10
N SER A 353 -6.67 -14.69 9.19
CA SER A 353 -6.10 -14.40 10.51
C SER A 353 -5.22 -15.55 11.05
N GLN A 354 -5.46 -16.78 10.61
CA GLN A 354 -4.72 -17.98 10.98
C GLN A 354 -3.58 -18.32 10.00
N VAL A 355 -3.47 -17.60 8.88
CA VAL A 355 -2.37 -17.72 7.92
C VAL A 355 -1.25 -16.78 8.39
N VAL A 356 -0.42 -17.25 9.30
CA VAL A 356 0.56 -16.43 10.03
C VAL A 356 1.98 -16.65 9.53
N MET A 357 2.84 -15.63 9.68
CA MET A 357 4.26 -15.74 9.38
C MET A 357 4.94 -16.78 10.30
N GLY A 358 5.95 -17.46 9.79
CA GLY A 358 6.66 -18.50 10.53
C GLY A 358 6.06 -19.91 10.41
N GLU A 359 4.88 -20.05 9.83
CA GLU A 359 4.22 -21.33 9.61
C GLU A 359 3.90 -21.59 8.15
N GLY A 360 3.59 -22.85 7.81
CA GLY A 360 3.17 -23.25 6.47
C GLY A 360 4.07 -22.70 5.37
N PHE A 361 3.47 -22.31 4.24
CA PHE A 361 4.23 -21.74 3.13
C PHE A 361 4.87 -20.38 3.49
N LEU A 362 4.30 -19.59 4.42
CA LEU A 362 4.90 -18.33 4.86
C LEU A 362 6.19 -18.53 5.66
N GLY A 363 6.32 -19.65 6.41
CA GLY A 363 7.54 -20.01 7.11
C GLY A 363 8.69 -20.33 6.14
N GLY A 364 8.42 -21.13 5.11
CA GLY A 364 9.36 -21.43 4.04
C GLY A 364 9.77 -20.16 3.28
N TYR A 365 8.80 -19.36 2.89
CA TYR A 365 8.99 -18.09 2.21
C TYR A 365 9.87 -17.10 3.00
N ALA A 366 9.56 -16.85 4.28
CA ALA A 366 10.33 -15.96 5.14
C ALA A 366 11.77 -16.42 5.30
N SER A 367 11.97 -17.73 5.54
CA SER A 367 13.29 -18.32 5.70
C SER A 367 14.14 -18.25 4.44
N LEU A 368 13.53 -18.48 3.27
CA LEU A 368 14.19 -18.36 1.96
C LEU A 368 14.59 -16.92 1.68
N LEU A 369 13.70 -15.96 1.91
CA LEU A 369 13.95 -14.55 1.67
C LEU A 369 15.16 -14.05 2.47
N VAL A 370 15.19 -14.29 3.78
CA VAL A 370 16.30 -13.87 4.63
C VAL A 370 17.61 -14.52 4.18
N ARG A 371 17.60 -15.85 4.00
CA ARG A 371 18.80 -16.56 3.54
C ARG A 371 19.32 -16.03 2.21
N THR A 372 18.43 -15.84 1.23
CA THR A 372 18.82 -15.38 -0.12
C THR A 372 19.39 -13.97 -0.06
N CYS A 373 18.73 -13.04 0.64
CA CYS A 373 19.22 -11.68 0.80
C CYS A 373 20.63 -11.66 1.43
N HIS A 374 20.81 -12.27 2.60
CA HIS A 374 22.08 -12.22 3.32
C HIS A 374 23.21 -12.91 2.56
N ARG A 375 22.91 -14.04 1.90
CA ARG A 375 23.88 -14.71 1.04
C ARG A 375 24.40 -13.81 -0.09
N ARG A 376 23.58 -12.84 -0.53
CA ARG A 376 23.92 -11.92 -1.63
C ARG A 376 24.35 -10.53 -1.14
N GLY A 377 24.45 -10.31 0.17
CA GLY A 377 24.80 -9.01 0.74
C GLY A 377 23.68 -7.96 0.60
N ALA A 378 22.44 -8.41 0.50
CA ALA A 378 21.24 -7.60 0.42
C ALA A 378 20.45 -7.62 1.74
N PHE A 379 19.60 -6.63 1.98
CA PHE A 379 18.73 -6.57 3.15
C PHE A 379 17.48 -7.44 3.00
N ALA A 380 17.10 -8.08 4.10
CA ALA A 380 15.81 -8.72 4.28
C ALA A 380 14.89 -7.83 5.12
N MET A 381 13.83 -7.31 4.51
CA MET A 381 12.88 -6.40 5.17
C MET A 381 11.61 -7.15 5.56
N GLY A 382 11.21 -7.02 6.84
CA GLY A 382 9.99 -7.60 7.37
C GLY A 382 8.71 -6.89 6.90
N GLY A 383 7.56 -7.47 7.26
CA GLY A 383 6.26 -6.99 6.84
C GLY A 383 5.73 -5.81 7.66
N MET A 384 4.59 -5.27 7.21
CA MET A 384 3.95 -4.11 7.82
C MET A 384 3.18 -4.45 9.10
N ALA A 385 3.39 -3.68 10.18
CA ALA A 385 2.46 -3.58 11.29
C ALA A 385 1.45 -2.47 11.00
N ALA A 386 0.18 -2.87 10.85
CA ALA A 386 -0.91 -1.98 10.43
C ALA A 386 -1.79 -1.48 11.58
N GLN A 387 -1.48 -1.80 12.83
CA GLN A 387 -2.26 -1.37 13.99
C GLN A 387 -2.34 0.15 14.11
N ILE A 388 -3.50 0.64 14.54
CA ILE A 388 -3.71 2.05 14.86
C ILE A 388 -3.91 2.17 16.38
N PRO A 389 -3.33 3.17 17.04
CA PRO A 389 -3.55 3.39 18.46
C PRO A 389 -5.03 3.53 18.81
N ILE A 390 -5.48 2.79 19.82
CA ILE A 390 -6.87 2.79 20.30
C ILE A 390 -6.97 3.78 21.46
N LYS A 391 -7.42 5.00 21.18
CA LYS A 391 -7.38 6.11 22.14
C LYS A 391 -8.33 5.96 23.32
N ASN A 392 -9.47 5.29 23.12
CA ASN A 392 -10.57 5.22 24.10
C ASN A 392 -10.60 3.89 24.87
N ASP A 393 -9.63 3.01 24.66
CA ASP A 393 -9.51 1.72 25.32
C ASP A 393 -8.02 1.37 25.52
N SER A 394 -7.53 1.66 26.71
CA SER A 394 -6.12 1.45 27.07
C SER A 394 -5.72 -0.02 27.10
N GLN A 395 -6.64 -0.93 27.49
CA GLN A 395 -6.37 -2.37 27.53
C GLN A 395 -6.28 -2.95 26.11
N ALA A 396 -7.22 -2.61 25.23
CA ALA A 396 -7.18 -3.01 23.83
C ALA A 396 -5.95 -2.44 23.13
N ASN A 397 -5.57 -1.19 23.44
CA ASN A 397 -4.36 -0.57 22.90
C ASN A 397 -3.09 -1.29 23.35
N ALA A 398 -2.98 -1.61 24.63
CA ALA A 398 -1.84 -2.37 25.16
C ALA A 398 -1.73 -3.77 24.51
N ALA A 399 -2.86 -4.46 24.32
CA ALA A 399 -2.91 -5.75 23.64
C ALA A 399 -2.51 -5.65 22.15
N ALA A 400 -2.92 -4.59 21.45
CA ALA A 400 -2.52 -4.35 20.06
C ALA A 400 -1.00 -4.11 19.96
N PHE A 401 -0.43 -3.30 20.85
CA PHE A 401 1.01 -3.01 20.88
C PHE A 401 1.85 -4.23 21.29
N ALA A 402 1.33 -5.08 22.18
CA ALA A 402 1.98 -6.34 22.53
C ALA A 402 2.07 -7.28 21.32
N LYS A 403 1.04 -7.35 20.47
CA LYS A 403 1.07 -8.10 19.21
C LYS A 403 2.12 -7.55 18.24
N VAL A 404 2.24 -6.23 18.14
CA VAL A 404 3.29 -5.59 17.32
C VAL A 404 4.67 -5.98 17.84
N ARG A 405 4.93 -5.86 19.15
CA ARG A 405 6.22 -6.27 19.73
C ARG A 405 6.57 -7.73 19.43
N ALA A 406 5.63 -8.63 19.66
CA ALA A 406 5.83 -10.06 19.40
C ALA A 406 6.14 -10.36 17.92
N ASP A 407 5.47 -9.66 17.01
CA ASP A 407 5.72 -9.77 15.57
C ASP A 407 7.14 -9.28 15.22
N LYS A 408 7.54 -8.11 15.73
CA LYS A 408 8.88 -7.54 15.47
C LYS A 408 9.99 -8.34 16.14
N GLU A 409 9.76 -8.91 17.34
CA GLU A 409 10.70 -9.84 17.97
C GLU A 409 10.91 -11.09 17.12
N ARG A 410 9.85 -11.66 16.56
CA ARG A 410 9.95 -12.78 15.64
C ARG A 410 10.78 -12.40 14.41
N GLU A 411 10.49 -11.25 13.77
CA GLU A 411 11.23 -10.78 12.58
C GLU A 411 12.73 -10.67 12.85
N VAL A 412 13.14 -10.00 13.94
CA VAL A 412 14.56 -9.88 14.29
C VAL A 412 15.20 -11.25 14.51
N ARG A 413 14.53 -12.17 15.23
CA ARG A 413 15.05 -13.54 15.46
C ARG A 413 15.14 -14.34 14.17
N ASP A 414 14.19 -14.14 13.25
CA ASP A 414 14.19 -14.76 11.92
C ASP A 414 15.29 -14.22 11.01
N GLY A 415 15.92 -13.09 11.37
CA GLY A 415 17.07 -12.52 10.67
C GLY A 415 16.73 -11.32 9.78
N TYR A 416 15.55 -10.72 9.92
CA TYR A 416 15.23 -9.50 9.17
C TYR A 416 16.05 -8.31 9.66
N ASP A 417 16.49 -7.46 8.73
CA ASP A 417 17.30 -6.27 8.99
C ASP A 417 16.46 -5.04 9.33
N GLY A 418 15.17 -5.09 9.08
CA GLY A 418 14.24 -4.02 9.35
C GLY A 418 12.80 -4.44 9.12
N THR A 419 11.88 -3.50 9.32
CA THR A 419 10.44 -3.76 9.28
C THR A 419 9.65 -2.53 8.85
N TRP A 420 8.36 -2.72 8.52
CA TRP A 420 7.43 -1.65 8.21
C TRP A 420 6.41 -1.40 9.32
N VAL A 421 6.04 -0.13 9.46
CA VAL A 421 4.90 0.31 10.27
C VAL A 421 4.03 1.28 9.48
N ALA A 422 2.72 1.26 9.70
CA ALA A 422 1.76 2.12 9.01
C ALA A 422 1.31 3.34 9.84
N HIS A 423 1.81 3.50 11.07
CA HIS A 423 1.44 4.60 11.95
C HIS A 423 2.64 5.13 12.74
N PRO A 424 2.81 6.46 12.88
CA PRO A 424 3.95 7.04 13.61
C PRO A 424 4.13 6.51 15.04
N ASP A 425 3.04 6.28 15.77
CA ASP A 425 3.10 5.77 17.15
C ASP A 425 3.61 4.32 17.26
N LEU A 426 3.70 3.59 16.15
CA LEU A 426 4.32 2.27 16.12
C LEU A 426 5.84 2.31 15.90
N VAL A 427 6.37 3.44 15.42
CA VAL A 427 7.80 3.61 15.20
C VAL A 427 8.60 3.35 16.48
N PRO A 428 8.31 4.00 17.64
CA PRO A 428 9.06 3.75 18.86
C PRO A 428 8.92 2.30 19.37
N VAL A 429 7.76 1.67 19.14
CA VAL A 429 7.51 0.27 19.55
C VAL A 429 8.38 -0.70 18.74
N ALA A 430 8.41 -0.55 17.43
CA ALA A 430 9.25 -1.38 16.56
C ALA A 430 10.74 -1.10 16.80
N LYS A 431 11.10 0.18 16.95
CA LYS A 431 12.48 0.60 17.18
C LYS A 431 13.05 0.03 18.48
N GLU A 432 12.29 0.06 19.57
CA GLU A 432 12.69 -0.53 20.86
C GLU A 432 13.08 -2.01 20.69
N VAL A 433 12.29 -2.78 19.94
CA VAL A 433 12.55 -4.20 19.71
C VAL A 433 13.82 -4.41 18.88
N PHE A 434 13.94 -3.68 17.76
CA PHE A 434 15.11 -3.80 16.89
C PHE A 434 16.38 -3.32 17.57
N ASP A 435 16.38 -2.19 18.28
CA ASP A 435 17.55 -1.66 19.01
C ASP A 435 18.03 -2.65 20.09
N ARG A 436 17.10 -3.34 20.75
CA ARG A 436 17.42 -4.32 21.82
C ARG A 436 17.96 -5.64 21.27
N LEU A 437 17.39 -6.15 20.18
CA LEU A 437 17.69 -7.50 19.69
C LEU A 437 18.68 -7.50 18.51
N MET A 438 18.83 -6.37 17.84
CA MET A 438 19.78 -6.13 16.75
C MET A 438 20.52 -4.81 17.01
N PRO A 439 21.54 -4.82 17.90
CA PRO A 439 22.24 -3.58 18.28
C PRO A 439 23.07 -2.98 17.14
N GLN A 440 23.45 -3.77 16.15
CA GLN A 440 24.08 -3.28 14.91
C GLN A 440 23.01 -2.75 13.94
N PRO A 441 23.35 -1.89 12.97
CA PRO A 441 22.41 -1.32 12.01
C PRO A 441 21.64 -2.35 11.17
N ASN A 442 22.20 -3.54 11.00
CA ASN A 442 21.63 -4.67 10.27
C ASN A 442 22.27 -5.98 10.75
N GLN A 443 21.85 -7.11 10.18
CA GLN A 443 22.40 -8.42 10.49
C GLN A 443 22.66 -9.25 9.22
N THR A 444 23.06 -8.59 8.13
CA THR A 444 23.35 -9.21 6.83
C THR A 444 24.50 -10.24 6.87
N ASP A 445 25.35 -10.22 7.90
CA ASP A 445 26.39 -11.21 8.19
C ASP A 445 25.83 -12.57 8.62
N ARG A 446 24.58 -12.63 9.09
CA ARG A 446 23.88 -13.87 9.49
C ARG A 446 23.35 -14.63 8.27
N VAL A 447 24.24 -15.24 7.49
CA VAL A 447 23.92 -15.82 6.17
C VAL A 447 22.97 -17.03 6.24
N ARG A 448 22.79 -17.70 7.39
CA ARG A 448 21.87 -18.83 7.61
C ARG A 448 22.05 -19.98 6.59
N LEU A 449 23.30 -20.37 6.30
CA LEU A 449 23.62 -21.43 5.33
C LEU A 449 22.97 -22.80 5.63
N HIS A 450 22.64 -23.07 6.91
CA HIS A 450 21.95 -24.27 7.33
C HIS A 450 20.47 -24.34 6.90
N VAL A 451 19.87 -23.23 6.52
CA VAL A 451 18.47 -23.17 6.08
C VAL A 451 18.37 -23.75 4.65
N ARG A 452 17.59 -24.78 4.51
CA ARG A 452 17.19 -25.33 3.21
C ARG A 452 15.69 -25.19 3.05
N VAL A 453 15.27 -24.61 1.94
CA VAL A 453 13.85 -24.47 1.57
C VAL A 453 13.68 -25.14 0.22
N LEU A 454 12.76 -26.09 0.17
CA LEU A 454 12.39 -26.82 -1.03
C LEU A 454 11.06 -26.29 -1.56
N ARG A 455 10.69 -26.68 -2.77
CA ARG A 455 9.38 -26.36 -3.37
C ARG A 455 8.23 -26.63 -2.41
N ASP A 456 8.21 -27.80 -1.80
CA ASP A 456 7.08 -28.23 -0.96
C ASP A 456 6.97 -27.38 0.34
N ASP A 457 8.04 -26.78 0.81
CA ASP A 457 7.99 -25.83 1.92
C ASP A 457 7.27 -24.53 1.54
N LEU A 458 7.43 -24.08 0.28
CA LEU A 458 6.75 -22.90 -0.26
C LEU A 458 5.29 -23.17 -0.65
N LEU A 459 4.88 -24.44 -0.71
CA LEU A 459 3.53 -24.88 -1.06
C LEU A 459 2.76 -25.47 0.13
N LYS A 460 3.40 -25.57 1.30
CA LYS A 460 2.82 -26.18 2.51
C LYS A 460 1.66 -25.36 3.05
N ILE A 461 0.45 -25.93 3.01
CA ILE A 461 -0.77 -25.24 3.46
C ILE A 461 -0.77 -25.05 4.99
N HIS A 462 -1.26 -23.90 5.43
CA HIS A 462 -1.53 -23.63 6.84
C HIS A 462 -2.68 -24.50 7.35
N LYS A 463 -2.52 -25.06 8.54
CA LYS A 463 -3.61 -25.68 9.28
C LYS A 463 -4.48 -24.59 9.91
N GLY A 464 -5.77 -24.86 10.02
CA GLY A 464 -6.69 -23.92 10.65
C GLY A 464 -8.12 -24.17 10.24
N THR A 465 -9.02 -23.37 10.74
CA THR A 465 -10.46 -23.45 10.54
C THR A 465 -10.96 -22.35 9.62
N LYS A 466 -12.18 -22.50 9.16
CA LYS A 466 -12.90 -21.50 8.39
C LYS A 466 -14.13 -21.11 9.18
N THR A 467 -14.30 -19.82 9.47
CA THR A 467 -15.36 -19.37 10.36
C THR A 467 -16.34 -18.44 9.67
N GLU A 468 -17.57 -18.38 10.14
CA GLU A 468 -18.54 -17.40 9.68
C GLU A 468 -18.08 -15.97 10.02
N ALA A 469 -17.44 -15.80 11.18
CA ALA A 469 -16.86 -14.52 11.57
C ALA A 469 -15.80 -14.02 10.56
N GLY A 470 -14.96 -14.93 10.05
CA GLY A 470 -13.98 -14.63 9.00
C GLY A 470 -14.64 -14.17 7.69
N VAL A 471 -15.71 -14.85 7.24
CA VAL A 471 -16.49 -14.42 6.06
C VAL A 471 -17.05 -13.01 6.28
N ARG A 472 -17.72 -12.78 7.41
CA ARG A 472 -18.34 -11.50 7.74
C ARG A 472 -17.33 -10.37 7.83
N LEU A 473 -16.18 -10.60 8.46
CA LEU A 473 -15.09 -9.61 8.53
C LEU A 473 -14.55 -9.27 7.14
N ASN A 474 -14.29 -10.27 6.29
CA ASN A 474 -13.82 -10.05 4.92
C ASN A 474 -14.81 -9.19 4.11
N ILE A 475 -16.12 -9.42 4.27
CA ILE A 475 -17.16 -8.61 3.63
C ILE A 475 -17.08 -7.15 4.11
N ARG A 476 -17.08 -6.93 5.43
CA ARG A 476 -17.08 -5.58 5.99
C ARG A 476 -15.85 -4.79 5.61
N VAL A 477 -14.68 -5.40 5.73
CA VAL A 477 -13.40 -4.75 5.41
C VAL A 477 -13.29 -4.48 3.91
N GLY A 478 -13.57 -5.47 3.07
CA GLY A 478 -13.44 -5.34 1.62
C GLY A 478 -14.35 -4.25 1.03
N VAL A 479 -15.62 -4.21 1.44
CA VAL A 479 -16.57 -3.21 0.93
C VAL A 479 -16.23 -1.80 1.43
N GLN A 480 -15.90 -1.62 2.73
CA GLN A 480 -15.52 -0.32 3.26
C GLN A 480 -14.24 0.21 2.63
N TYR A 481 -13.27 -0.68 2.38
CA TYR A 481 -12.04 -0.29 1.69
C TYR A 481 -12.32 0.18 0.26
N ILE A 482 -13.08 -0.59 -0.53
CA ILE A 482 -13.42 -0.23 -1.93
C ILE A 482 -14.20 1.09 -1.96
N ASP A 483 -15.17 1.32 -1.06
CA ASP A 483 -15.87 2.61 -0.95
C ASP A 483 -14.90 3.78 -0.77
N ALA A 484 -13.97 3.65 0.16
CA ALA A 484 -12.98 4.70 0.43
C ALA A 484 -12.03 4.91 -0.76
N TRP A 485 -11.56 3.82 -1.37
CA TRP A 485 -10.66 3.86 -2.52
C TRP A 485 -11.31 4.52 -3.74
N LEU A 486 -12.57 4.19 -4.04
CA LEU A 486 -13.35 4.85 -5.12
C LEU A 486 -13.58 6.35 -4.87
N ARG A 487 -13.38 6.82 -3.65
CA ARG A 487 -13.45 8.23 -3.25
C ARG A 487 -12.07 8.89 -3.11
N GLY A 488 -11.01 8.27 -3.61
CA GLY A 488 -9.65 8.83 -3.62
C GLY A 488 -8.84 8.58 -2.33
N ARG A 489 -9.20 7.61 -1.48
CA ARG A 489 -8.48 7.28 -0.23
C ARG A 489 -7.93 5.87 -0.29
N GLY A 490 -6.61 5.72 -0.35
CA GLY A 490 -5.93 4.41 -0.45
C GLY A 490 -5.49 3.84 0.89
N ALA A 491 -5.15 4.68 1.88
CA ALA A 491 -4.89 4.24 3.26
C ALA A 491 -6.12 4.52 4.12
N VAL A 492 -6.75 3.47 4.66
CA VAL A 492 -8.08 3.56 5.29
C VAL A 492 -8.09 2.92 6.67
N PRO A 493 -8.38 3.68 7.73
CA PRO A 493 -8.54 3.11 9.06
C PRO A 493 -9.87 2.33 9.16
N ILE A 494 -9.78 1.00 9.31
CA ILE A 494 -10.92 0.11 9.47
C ILE A 494 -10.61 -0.85 10.64
N TYR A 495 -11.48 -0.92 11.63
CA TYR A 495 -11.37 -1.81 12.81
C TYR A 495 -9.98 -1.78 13.47
N ASN A 496 -9.47 -0.57 13.73
CA ASN A 496 -8.16 -0.31 14.36
C ASN A 496 -6.94 -0.82 13.56
N LEU A 497 -7.11 -1.03 12.26
CA LEU A 497 -6.03 -1.31 11.32
C LEU A 497 -5.99 -0.25 10.23
N MET A 498 -4.79 0.15 9.81
CA MET A 498 -4.59 0.95 8.60
C MET A 498 -4.55 0.01 7.41
N GLU A 499 -5.68 -0.07 6.71
CA GLU A 499 -5.87 -1.00 5.61
C GLU A 499 -5.46 -0.35 4.28
N ASP A 500 -4.93 -1.17 3.38
CA ASP A 500 -4.53 -0.83 2.02
C ASP A 500 -5.18 -1.77 0.99
N ALA A 501 -4.83 -1.64 -0.29
CA ALA A 501 -5.44 -2.43 -1.36
C ALA A 501 -5.24 -3.95 -1.18
N ALA A 502 -4.12 -4.37 -0.61
CA ALA A 502 -3.83 -5.79 -0.37
C ALA A 502 -4.87 -6.44 0.55
N THR A 503 -5.43 -5.69 1.50
CA THR A 503 -6.48 -6.20 2.40
C THR A 503 -7.80 -6.47 1.67
N ALA A 504 -8.19 -5.60 0.74
CA ALA A 504 -9.39 -5.85 -0.08
C ALA A 504 -9.18 -7.03 -1.03
N GLU A 505 -7.98 -7.16 -1.60
CA GLU A 505 -7.62 -8.29 -2.46
C GLU A 505 -7.72 -9.63 -1.74
N ILE A 506 -7.08 -9.77 -0.59
CA ILE A 506 -7.15 -11.03 0.16
C ILE A 506 -8.56 -11.32 0.65
N SER A 507 -9.33 -10.30 1.05
CA SER A 507 -10.70 -10.48 1.54
C SER A 507 -11.61 -11.06 0.46
N ARG A 508 -11.60 -10.49 -0.76
CA ARG A 508 -12.43 -11.00 -1.86
C ARG A 508 -11.94 -12.36 -2.38
N ALA A 509 -10.60 -12.56 -2.41
CA ALA A 509 -9.99 -13.78 -2.91
C ALA A 509 -10.33 -14.98 -2.02
N GLN A 510 -10.29 -14.81 -0.70
CA GLN A 510 -10.63 -15.86 0.24
C GLN A 510 -12.13 -16.26 0.14
N ILE A 511 -13.02 -15.26 0.04
CA ILE A 511 -14.46 -15.53 -0.16
C ILE A 511 -14.68 -16.27 -1.48
N TRP A 512 -14.05 -15.79 -2.58
CA TRP A 512 -14.12 -16.45 -3.88
C TRP A 512 -13.67 -17.91 -3.79
N GLN A 513 -12.54 -18.18 -3.14
CA GLN A 513 -12.00 -19.53 -2.99
C GLN A 513 -12.96 -20.43 -2.20
N TRP A 514 -13.52 -19.91 -1.11
CA TRP A 514 -14.43 -20.68 -0.27
C TRP A 514 -15.76 -21.00 -0.95
N ILE A 515 -16.30 -20.06 -1.73
CA ILE A 515 -17.50 -20.30 -2.54
C ILE A 515 -17.19 -21.33 -3.64
N LYS A 516 -16.10 -21.15 -4.36
CA LYS A 516 -15.68 -22.00 -5.48
C LYS A 516 -15.58 -23.47 -5.08
N TYR A 517 -15.05 -23.74 -3.91
CA TYR A 517 -14.81 -25.09 -3.40
C TYR A 517 -15.81 -25.55 -2.35
N GLY A 518 -16.85 -24.77 -2.11
CA GLY A 518 -17.88 -25.11 -1.12
C GLY A 518 -17.29 -25.40 0.25
N ALA A 519 -16.39 -24.53 0.71
CA ALA A 519 -15.70 -24.70 2.00
C ALA A 519 -16.72 -24.82 3.14
N VAL A 520 -16.45 -25.72 4.08
CA VAL A 520 -17.29 -25.94 5.25
C VAL A 520 -16.72 -25.14 6.42
N LEU A 521 -17.57 -24.30 7.02
CA LEU A 521 -17.27 -23.50 8.20
C LEU A 521 -17.33 -24.34 9.48
N GLU A 522 -16.72 -23.87 10.56
CA GLU A 522 -17.01 -24.39 11.91
C GLU A 522 -18.54 -24.38 12.11
N GLY A 523 -19.08 -25.48 12.64
CA GLY A 523 -20.52 -25.67 12.76
C GLY A 523 -21.21 -26.28 11.53
N GLY A 524 -20.44 -26.71 10.50
CA GLY A 524 -20.94 -27.52 9.38
C GLY A 524 -21.62 -26.74 8.25
N VAL A 525 -21.68 -25.41 8.33
CA VAL A 525 -22.29 -24.57 7.29
C VAL A 525 -21.39 -24.48 6.06
N LYS A 526 -21.94 -24.80 4.89
CA LYS A 526 -21.23 -24.69 3.62
C LYS A 526 -21.27 -23.25 3.08
N VAL A 527 -20.13 -22.73 2.66
CA VAL A 527 -20.06 -21.42 1.99
C VAL A 527 -20.54 -21.55 0.55
N THR A 528 -21.74 -21.05 0.29
CA THR A 528 -22.36 -20.99 -1.04
C THR A 528 -22.55 -19.55 -1.49
N ALA A 529 -22.91 -19.35 -2.75
CA ALA A 529 -23.27 -18.01 -3.27
C ALA A 529 -24.45 -17.40 -2.50
N GLU A 530 -25.46 -18.20 -2.13
CA GLU A 530 -26.64 -17.78 -1.38
C GLU A 530 -26.27 -17.40 0.07
N PHE A 531 -25.40 -18.20 0.72
CA PHE A 531 -24.87 -17.89 2.04
C PHE A 531 -24.13 -16.54 2.00
N PHE A 532 -23.22 -16.38 1.05
CA PHE A 532 -22.46 -15.14 0.88
C PHE A 532 -23.37 -13.93 0.64
N GLN A 533 -24.33 -14.03 -0.27
CA GLN A 533 -25.24 -12.92 -0.58
C GLN A 533 -26.11 -12.53 0.63
N ARG A 534 -26.55 -13.51 1.43
CA ARG A 534 -27.27 -13.26 2.68
C ARG A 534 -26.37 -12.56 3.70
N ALA A 535 -25.15 -13.05 3.90
CA ALA A 535 -24.17 -12.45 4.79
C ALA A 535 -23.84 -11.01 4.34
N LEU A 536 -23.61 -10.78 3.04
CA LEU A 536 -23.34 -9.46 2.47
C LEU A 536 -24.47 -8.46 2.80
N ARG A 537 -25.74 -8.83 2.60
CA ARG A 537 -26.88 -7.96 2.96
C ARG A 537 -26.90 -7.63 4.45
N GLN A 538 -26.64 -8.61 5.30
CA GLN A 538 -26.63 -8.42 6.76
C GLN A 538 -25.48 -7.50 7.19
N GLU A 539 -24.27 -7.75 6.69
CA GLU A 539 -23.09 -6.96 7.04
C GLU A 539 -23.19 -5.53 6.54
N MET A 540 -23.84 -5.27 5.41
CA MET A 540 -24.06 -3.89 4.95
C MET A 540 -25.02 -3.11 5.84
N GLN A 541 -25.95 -3.77 6.56
CA GLN A 541 -26.73 -3.10 7.60
C GLN A 541 -25.88 -2.77 8.84
N VAL A 542 -24.94 -3.64 9.18
CA VAL A 542 -23.97 -3.37 10.26
C VAL A 542 -23.10 -2.17 9.89
N VAL A 543 -22.46 -2.19 8.73
CA VAL A 543 -21.61 -1.10 8.22
C VAL A 543 -22.38 0.22 8.15
N LYS A 544 -23.64 0.21 7.66
CA LYS A 544 -24.46 1.42 7.61
C LYS A 544 -24.72 2.03 9.00
N ARG A 545 -24.90 1.20 10.03
CA ARG A 545 -25.01 1.68 11.42
C ARG A 545 -23.69 2.22 11.95
N GLU A 546 -22.57 1.54 11.70
CA GLU A 546 -21.24 1.92 12.19
C GLU A 546 -20.77 3.24 11.58
N VAL A 547 -20.88 3.41 10.27
CA VAL A 547 -20.44 4.63 9.58
C VAL A 547 -21.45 5.77 9.67
N GLY A 548 -22.69 5.48 10.04
CA GLY A 548 -23.81 6.41 10.12
C GLY A 548 -24.50 6.64 8.77
N ALA A 549 -25.83 6.81 8.78
CA ALA A 549 -26.65 6.90 7.57
C ALA A 549 -26.21 8.01 6.60
N ALA A 550 -25.82 9.18 7.14
CA ALA A 550 -25.38 10.32 6.32
C ALA A 550 -24.05 10.04 5.60
N ASN A 551 -23.08 9.40 6.26
CA ASN A 551 -21.79 9.04 5.65
C ASN A 551 -21.99 7.90 4.63
N TYR A 552 -22.84 6.93 4.95
CA TYR A 552 -23.18 5.84 4.04
C TYR A 552 -23.84 6.38 2.74
N ALA A 553 -24.75 7.33 2.86
CA ALA A 553 -25.43 7.94 1.70
C ALA A 553 -24.50 8.80 0.82
N ARG A 554 -23.45 9.40 1.42
CA ARG A 554 -22.41 10.17 0.68
C ARG A 554 -21.31 9.31 0.11
N GLY A 555 -21.24 8.04 0.52
CA GLY A 555 -20.24 7.09 0.04
C GLY A 555 -20.60 6.50 -1.32
N ARG A 556 -19.68 5.72 -1.85
CA ARG A 556 -19.84 4.89 -3.06
C ARG A 556 -20.13 3.44 -2.72
N PHE A 557 -20.83 3.21 -1.61
CA PHE A 557 -21.20 1.87 -1.15
C PHE A 557 -21.97 1.03 -2.16
N PRO A 558 -22.91 1.58 -2.95
CA PRO A 558 -23.60 0.79 -4.00
C PRO A 558 -22.64 0.19 -5.00
N GLU A 559 -21.68 0.97 -5.50
CA GLU A 559 -20.67 0.53 -6.46
C GLU A 559 -19.65 -0.43 -5.81
N ALA A 560 -19.22 -0.14 -4.58
CA ALA A 560 -18.31 -1.00 -3.83
C ALA A 560 -18.93 -2.38 -3.55
N ILE A 561 -20.20 -2.44 -3.14
CA ILE A 561 -20.95 -3.67 -2.93
C ILE A 561 -21.08 -4.45 -4.23
N LYS A 562 -21.43 -3.77 -5.33
CA LYS A 562 -21.56 -4.40 -6.64
C LYS A 562 -20.25 -5.04 -7.06
N LEU A 563 -19.14 -4.27 -7.04
CA LEU A 563 -17.82 -4.75 -7.44
C LEU A 563 -17.35 -5.92 -6.56
N PHE A 564 -17.43 -5.78 -5.22
CA PHE A 564 -17.02 -6.82 -4.30
C PHE A 564 -17.80 -8.12 -4.51
N ARG A 565 -19.13 -8.02 -4.72
CA ARG A 565 -20.00 -9.16 -5.03
C ARG A 565 -19.62 -9.82 -6.35
N GLU A 566 -19.41 -9.05 -7.41
CA GLU A 566 -19.06 -9.57 -8.74
C GLU A 566 -17.73 -10.30 -8.70
N LEU A 567 -16.71 -9.74 -8.04
CA LEU A 567 -15.40 -10.36 -7.88
C LEU A 567 -15.46 -11.65 -7.04
N SER A 568 -16.28 -11.65 -5.97
CA SER A 568 -16.41 -12.81 -5.08
C SER A 568 -17.23 -13.95 -5.70
N LEU A 569 -18.12 -13.64 -6.65
CA LEU A 569 -18.99 -14.62 -7.33
C LEU A 569 -18.55 -14.95 -8.75
N SER A 570 -17.47 -14.34 -9.23
CA SER A 570 -16.99 -14.57 -10.59
C SER A 570 -16.69 -16.06 -10.84
N ARG A 571 -17.06 -16.55 -12.02
CA ARG A 571 -16.76 -17.93 -12.45
C ARG A 571 -15.24 -18.17 -12.53
N GLU A 572 -14.51 -17.21 -13.08
CA GLU A 572 -13.06 -17.22 -13.19
C GLU A 572 -12.46 -16.22 -12.18
N PHE A 573 -11.29 -16.52 -11.68
CA PHE A 573 -10.61 -15.63 -10.74
C PHE A 573 -10.11 -14.37 -11.45
N VAL A 574 -10.59 -13.21 -11.05
CA VAL A 574 -10.12 -11.92 -11.58
C VAL A 574 -8.73 -11.62 -11.01
N PRO A 575 -7.70 -11.36 -11.83
CA PRO A 575 -6.31 -11.26 -11.37
C PRO A 575 -6.03 -10.18 -10.31
N PHE A 576 -6.64 -8.98 -10.46
CA PHE A 576 -6.50 -7.88 -9.50
C PHE A 576 -7.80 -7.08 -9.41
N LEU A 577 -8.25 -6.78 -8.18
CA LEU A 577 -9.42 -5.96 -7.88
C LEU A 577 -9.23 -4.51 -8.38
N THR A 578 -8.00 -4.00 -8.27
CA THR A 578 -7.67 -2.62 -8.62
C THR A 578 -7.89 -2.29 -10.10
N ILE A 579 -7.84 -3.29 -11.00
CA ILE A 579 -8.08 -3.08 -12.44
C ILE A 579 -9.55 -2.68 -12.69
N PRO A 580 -10.58 -3.52 -12.39
CA PRO A 580 -11.97 -3.12 -12.59
C PRO A 580 -12.41 -1.98 -11.65
N ALA A 581 -11.78 -1.82 -10.49
CA ALA A 581 -12.03 -0.68 -9.62
C ALA A 581 -11.56 0.64 -10.25
N TYR A 582 -10.43 0.63 -10.94
CA TYR A 582 -9.91 1.80 -11.66
C TYR A 582 -10.81 2.17 -12.85
N GLU A 583 -11.25 1.20 -13.62
CA GLU A 583 -12.23 1.43 -14.70
C GLU A 583 -13.52 2.07 -14.14
N LEU A 584 -14.00 1.57 -13.01
CA LEU A 584 -15.18 2.15 -12.33
C LEU A 584 -14.92 3.57 -11.82
N MET A 585 -13.70 3.88 -11.42
CA MET A 585 -13.30 5.23 -11.01
C MET A 585 -13.32 6.20 -12.20
N LEU A 586 -12.78 5.79 -13.35
CA LEU A 586 -12.72 6.59 -14.58
C LEU A 586 -14.11 6.93 -15.13
N THR A 587 -15.11 6.06 -14.97
CA THR A 587 -16.49 6.30 -15.40
C THR A 587 -17.30 7.19 -14.46
N GLY A 588 -16.78 7.48 -13.27
CA GLY A 588 -17.40 8.37 -12.28
C GLY A 588 -16.98 9.83 -12.46
N SER A 589 -17.64 10.75 -11.74
CA SER A 589 -17.39 12.20 -11.76
C SER A 589 -16.03 12.64 -11.18
N PHE A 590 -15.13 11.72 -10.89
CA PHE A 590 -13.79 11.94 -10.32
C PHE A 590 -12.64 11.64 -11.30
N GLY A 591 -12.98 11.36 -12.58
CA GLY A 591 -11.99 11.22 -13.64
C GLY A 591 -11.40 12.56 -14.09
#